data_fdd60ccf0de4a2be84135ddd240e614a
#
_entry.id   fdd60ccf0de4a2be84135ddd240e614a
#
_cell.length_a   1.000
_cell.length_b   1.000
_cell.length_c   1.000
_cell.angle_alpha   90.00
_cell.angle_beta   90.00
_cell.angle_gamma   90.00
#
_symmetry.space_group_name_H-M   'P 1'
#
loop_
_entity.id
_entity.type
_entity.pdbx_description
1 polymer ?
#
loop_
_entity_poly.entity_id
_entity_poly.type
_entity_poly.pdbx_seq_one_letter_code
_entity_poly.pdbx_strand_id
1 'polypeptide(L)'
;MNDDFKISVSAPADPELPTMGMSSVYRLFEAFIALREKNERQHKLFEQTLNRARDSLQGSFNTFAGDTQKAYQQLRQDIQGEKKFSLTLLNVILDLGIEMNHILESKPKQVPAGPEGEALQNWLKSLEVQNRKLWDDIRKFGIHPYEAPVGAPYNPALHERVGSTRIDGLPALMIAETKEKGYASQQPEFILRRPKVIVTE
;
A
#
# COMPACT_ATOMS: atom_id res chain seq x y z
N MET A 1 19.32 21.41 10.61
CA MET A 1 19.47 22.87 10.50
C MET A 1 18.66 23.44 11.64
N ASN A 2 19.36 23.75 12.75
CA ASN A 2 18.73 24.33 13.93
C ASN A 2 18.80 25.85 13.76
N ASP A 3 17.68 26.47 13.41
CA ASP A 3 17.55 27.91 13.53
C ASP A 3 17.11 28.22 14.96
N ASP A 4 18.09 28.68 15.76
CA ASP A 4 17.87 29.23 17.10
C ASP A 4 17.00 30.47 16.99
N PHE A 5 15.72 30.34 17.28
CA PHE A 5 14.79 31.47 17.40
C PHE A 5 15.13 32.24 18.69
N LYS A 6 16.10 33.14 18.61
CA LYS A 6 16.39 34.09 19.70
C LYS A 6 15.30 35.16 19.75
N ILE A 7 14.31 34.93 20.61
CA ILE A 7 13.42 36.03 21.02
C ILE A 7 14.23 36.97 21.89
N SER A 8 14.73 38.06 21.31
CA SER A 8 15.28 39.15 22.08
C SER A 8 14.11 39.90 22.70
N VAL A 9 13.73 39.53 23.91
CA VAL A 9 12.85 40.32 24.74
C VAL A 9 13.69 41.50 25.29
N SER A 10 13.63 42.62 24.60
CA SER A 10 14.14 43.91 25.16
C SER A 10 13.29 44.22 26.38
N ALA A 11 13.86 44.05 27.56
CA ALA A 11 13.21 44.47 28.78
C ALA A 11 12.97 46.01 28.70
N PRO A 12 11.73 46.45 28.93
CA PRO A 12 11.49 47.90 29.01
C PRO A 12 12.33 48.48 30.15
N ALA A 13 13.01 49.62 29.87
CA ALA A 13 13.80 50.31 30.86
C ALA A 13 12.95 50.57 32.12
N ASP A 14 13.48 50.19 33.27
CA ASP A 14 12.82 50.44 34.55
C ASP A 14 12.56 51.95 34.72
N PRO A 15 11.32 52.34 35.00
CA PRO A 15 11.06 53.74 35.33
C PRO A 15 11.80 54.11 36.65
N GLU A 16 12.62 55.16 36.60
CA GLU A 16 13.33 55.65 37.77
C GLU A 16 12.32 55.82 38.91
N LEU A 17 12.58 55.18 40.04
CA LEU A 17 11.77 55.28 41.23
C LEU A 17 11.91 56.76 41.76
N PRO A 18 10.82 57.47 41.95
CA PRO A 18 10.87 58.82 42.46
C PRO A 18 11.50 58.82 43.87
N THR A 19 12.54 59.66 44.06
CA THR A 19 13.19 59.85 45.34
C THR A 19 12.15 60.18 46.42
N MET A 20 12.16 59.39 47.51
CA MET A 20 11.23 59.54 48.65
C MET A 20 11.53 60.81 49.43
N GLY A 21 11.06 61.97 48.95
CA GLY A 21 10.83 63.18 49.74
C GLY A 21 9.33 63.25 49.97
N MET A 22 8.91 63.53 51.28
CA MET A 22 7.53 63.55 51.76
C MET A 22 6.47 63.56 50.67
N SER A 23 6.07 62.36 50.25
CA SER A 23 5.06 62.20 49.21
C SER A 23 3.71 62.50 49.83
N SER A 24 3.10 63.60 49.39
CA SER A 24 1.70 63.84 49.69
C SER A 24 0.89 62.65 49.21
N VAL A 25 -0.19 62.27 49.89
CA VAL A 25 -1.14 61.21 49.52
C VAL A 25 -1.54 61.33 48.07
N TYR A 26 -1.53 62.52 47.50
CA TYR A 26 -1.80 62.80 46.09
C TYR A 26 -0.77 62.09 45.12
N ARG A 27 0.54 62.23 45.41
CA ARG A 27 1.58 61.60 44.59
C ARG A 27 1.51 60.07 44.65
N LEU A 28 1.13 59.53 45.78
CA LEU A 28 0.91 58.06 45.92
C LEU A 28 -0.30 57.57 45.10
N PHE A 29 -1.33 58.45 45.04
CA PHE A 29 -2.52 58.15 44.23
C PHE A 29 -2.22 58.25 42.73
N GLU A 30 -1.45 59.27 42.29
CA GLU A 30 -1.00 59.36 40.89
C GLU A 30 -0.12 58.17 40.48
N ALA A 31 0.81 57.74 41.32
CA ALA A 31 1.64 56.55 41.07
C ALA A 31 0.82 55.33 41.02
N PHE A 32 -0.22 55.17 41.81
CA PHE A 32 -1.13 54.03 41.76
C PHE A 32 -1.96 54.02 40.47
N ILE A 33 -2.47 55.11 39.99
CA ILE A 33 -3.19 55.27 38.75
C ILE A 33 -2.26 54.92 37.59
N ALA A 34 -1.04 55.43 37.56
CA ALA A 34 -0.07 55.09 36.50
C ALA A 34 0.33 53.63 36.49
N LEU A 35 0.47 53.02 37.66
CA LEU A 35 0.73 51.59 37.80
C LEU A 35 -0.45 50.73 37.27
N ARG A 36 -1.68 51.14 37.59
CA ARG A 36 -2.89 50.50 37.10
C ARG A 36 -2.99 50.54 35.56
N GLU A 37 -2.79 51.74 34.99
CA GLU A 37 -2.79 51.91 33.52
C GLU A 37 -1.69 51.08 32.86
N LYS A 38 -0.47 51.05 33.46
CA LYS A 38 0.62 50.20 32.96
C LYS A 38 0.23 48.74 32.99
N ASN A 39 -0.38 48.29 34.07
CA ASN A 39 -0.83 46.89 34.22
C ASN A 39 -1.93 46.53 33.20
N GLU A 40 -2.90 47.43 33.00
CA GLU A 40 -3.95 47.23 31.98
C GLU A 40 -3.37 47.14 30.56
N ARG A 41 -2.37 47.98 30.22
CA ARG A 41 -1.67 47.92 28.94
C ARG A 41 -0.88 46.62 28.79
N GLN A 42 -0.19 46.18 29.85
CA GLN A 42 0.52 44.91 29.84
C GLN A 42 -0.43 43.72 29.68
N HIS A 43 -1.57 43.72 30.36
CA HIS A 43 -2.60 42.68 30.21
C HIS A 43 -3.12 42.61 28.77
N LYS A 44 -3.46 43.73 28.17
CA LYS A 44 -3.90 43.77 26.76
C LYS A 44 -2.85 43.22 25.79
N LEU A 45 -1.58 43.60 25.98
CA LEU A 45 -0.48 43.11 25.16
C LEU A 45 -0.28 41.60 25.35
N PHE A 46 -0.37 41.14 26.58
CA PHE A 46 -0.27 39.73 26.90
C PHE A 46 -1.42 38.91 26.24
N GLU A 47 -2.66 39.36 26.38
CA GLU A 47 -3.82 38.75 25.74
C GLU A 47 -3.69 38.71 24.21
N GLN A 48 -3.26 39.82 23.60
CA GLN A 48 -3.03 39.87 22.15
C GLN A 48 -1.95 38.90 21.70
N THR A 49 -0.85 38.79 22.46
CA THR A 49 0.25 37.89 22.14
C THR A 49 -0.19 36.44 22.28
N LEU A 50 -0.95 36.12 23.33
CA LEU A 50 -1.48 34.79 23.60
C LEU A 50 -2.48 34.36 22.53
N ASN A 51 -3.36 35.26 22.11
CA ASN A 51 -4.30 35.01 21.02
C ASN A 51 -3.59 34.77 19.69
N ARG A 52 -2.59 35.60 19.35
CA ARG A 52 -1.77 35.40 18.14
C ARG A 52 -1.01 34.06 18.16
N ALA A 53 -0.42 33.71 19.30
CA ALA A 53 0.27 32.43 19.46
C ALA A 53 -0.68 31.25 19.30
N ARG A 54 -1.88 31.33 19.89
CA ARG A 54 -2.93 30.33 19.75
C ARG A 54 -3.36 30.18 18.29
N ASP A 55 -3.65 31.29 17.62
CA ASP A 55 -4.15 31.26 16.23
C ASP A 55 -3.05 30.77 15.28
N SER A 56 -1.79 31.11 15.52
CA SER A 56 -0.64 30.59 14.78
C SER A 56 -0.45 29.07 14.98
N LEU A 57 -0.55 28.61 16.22
CA LEU A 57 -0.50 27.17 16.55
C LEU A 57 -1.64 26.40 15.90
N GLN A 58 -2.85 26.93 15.98
CA GLN A 58 -4.03 26.31 15.38
C GLN A 58 -3.91 26.26 13.85
N GLY A 59 -3.42 27.34 13.22
CA GLY A 59 -3.13 27.37 11.79
C GLY A 59 -2.09 26.33 11.40
N SER A 60 -0.96 26.28 12.11
CA SER A 60 0.09 25.29 11.86
C SER A 60 -0.38 23.85 12.05
N PHE A 61 -1.18 23.60 13.08
CA PHE A 61 -1.76 22.27 13.32
C PHE A 61 -2.72 21.86 12.22
N ASN A 62 -3.59 22.75 11.77
CA ASN A 62 -4.52 22.48 10.68
C ASN A 62 -3.79 22.20 9.36
N THR A 63 -2.74 22.97 9.06
CA THR A 63 -1.89 22.73 7.88
C THR A 63 -1.21 21.38 7.98
N PHE A 64 -0.56 21.09 9.11
CA PHE A 64 0.10 19.80 9.34
C PHE A 64 -0.87 18.62 9.23
N ALA A 65 -2.06 18.73 9.83
CA ALA A 65 -3.08 17.68 9.74
C ALA A 65 -3.54 17.47 8.29
N GLY A 66 -3.77 18.57 7.54
CA GLY A 66 -4.15 18.51 6.14
C GLY A 66 -3.07 17.88 5.26
N ASP A 67 -1.82 18.25 5.45
CA ASP A 67 -0.69 17.73 4.67
C ASP A 67 -0.42 16.24 5.02
N THR A 68 -0.52 15.89 6.29
CA THR A 68 -0.42 14.49 6.73
C THR A 68 -1.52 13.62 6.11
N GLN A 69 -2.75 14.13 6.09
CA GLN A 69 -3.87 13.42 5.46
C GLN A 69 -3.66 13.22 3.96
N LYS A 70 -3.19 14.25 3.24
CA LYS A 70 -2.87 14.17 1.81
C LYS A 70 -1.75 13.16 1.55
N ALA A 71 -0.65 13.25 2.33
CA ALA A 71 0.47 12.31 2.20
C ALA A 71 0.04 10.86 2.46
N TYR A 72 -0.81 10.63 3.44
CA TYR A 72 -1.36 9.30 3.72
C TYR A 72 -2.25 8.78 2.58
N GLN A 73 -3.11 9.63 2.02
CA GLN A 73 -3.95 9.27 0.87
C GLN A 73 -3.10 8.94 -0.35
N GLN A 74 -2.05 9.73 -0.62
CA GLN A 74 -1.15 9.48 -1.73
C GLN A 74 -0.38 8.19 -1.56
N LEU A 75 0.18 7.93 -0.38
CA LEU A 75 0.85 6.68 -0.06
C LEU A 75 -0.08 5.46 -0.25
N ARG A 76 -1.33 5.59 0.16
CA ARG A 76 -2.33 4.52 -0.02
C ARG A 76 -2.62 4.26 -1.51
N GLN A 77 -2.71 5.32 -2.33
CA GLN A 77 -2.89 5.19 -3.77
C GLN A 77 -1.69 4.55 -4.44
N ASP A 78 -0.48 4.96 -4.05
CA ASP A 78 0.77 4.41 -4.57
C ASP A 78 0.90 2.91 -4.25
N ILE A 79 0.62 2.51 -3.00
CA ILE A 79 0.61 1.10 -2.60
C ILE A 79 -0.43 0.28 -3.38
N GLN A 80 -1.61 0.85 -3.63
CA GLN A 80 -2.63 0.17 -4.43
C GLN A 80 -2.22 0.06 -5.90
N GLY A 81 -1.57 1.09 -6.44
CA GLY A 81 -1.01 1.10 -7.79
C GLY A 81 0.06 0.03 -7.97
N GLU A 82 1.02 -0.05 -7.04
CA GLU A 82 2.08 -1.05 -7.04
C GLU A 82 1.54 -2.48 -6.94
N LYS A 83 0.56 -2.71 -6.05
CA LYS A 83 -0.11 -4.03 -5.96
C LYS A 83 -0.78 -4.41 -7.27
N LYS A 84 -1.52 -3.51 -7.88
CA LYS A 84 -2.20 -3.77 -9.16
C LYS A 84 -1.19 -4.05 -10.27
N PHE A 85 -0.11 -3.28 -10.35
CA PHE A 85 0.96 -3.50 -11.32
C PHE A 85 1.64 -4.87 -11.13
N SER A 86 2.00 -5.21 -9.89
CA SER A 86 2.63 -6.49 -9.56
C SER A 86 1.74 -7.67 -9.93
N LEU A 87 0.42 -7.58 -9.64
CA LEU A 87 -0.55 -8.61 -10.01
C LEU A 87 -0.69 -8.76 -11.53
N THR A 88 -0.72 -7.64 -12.26
CA THR A 88 -0.80 -7.66 -13.71
C THR A 88 0.44 -8.31 -14.32
N LEU A 89 1.63 -7.92 -13.85
CA LEU A 89 2.90 -8.50 -14.31
C LEU A 89 2.95 -10.00 -14.03
N LEU A 90 2.51 -10.41 -12.85
CA LEU A 90 2.49 -11.82 -12.44
C LEU A 90 1.56 -12.65 -13.33
N ASN A 91 0.38 -12.13 -13.68
CA ASN A 91 -0.54 -12.79 -14.62
C ASN A 91 0.09 -12.94 -16.01
N VAL A 92 0.79 -11.90 -16.51
CA VAL A 92 1.50 -11.99 -17.80
C VAL A 92 2.59 -13.08 -17.78
N ILE A 93 3.35 -13.16 -16.68
CA ILE A 93 4.37 -14.20 -16.51
C ILE A 93 3.75 -15.60 -16.46
N LEU A 94 2.61 -15.76 -15.78
CA LEU A 94 1.86 -17.01 -15.74
C LEU A 94 1.36 -17.44 -17.12
N ASP A 95 0.77 -16.49 -17.86
CA ASP A 95 0.28 -16.75 -19.21
C ASP A 95 1.44 -17.21 -20.12
N LEU A 96 2.58 -16.54 -20.04
CA LEU A 96 3.80 -16.94 -20.76
C LEU A 96 4.24 -18.38 -20.39
N GLY A 97 4.23 -18.72 -19.10
CA GLY A 97 4.56 -20.06 -18.63
C GLY A 97 3.60 -21.13 -19.14
N ILE A 98 2.29 -20.83 -19.18
CA ILE A 98 1.26 -21.73 -19.71
C ILE A 98 1.44 -21.92 -21.22
N GLU A 99 1.67 -20.83 -21.97
CA GLU A 99 1.92 -20.90 -23.41
C GLU A 99 3.18 -21.71 -23.73
N MET A 100 4.26 -21.53 -22.96
CA MET A 100 5.46 -22.36 -23.10
C MET A 100 5.18 -23.85 -22.84
N ASN A 101 4.35 -24.19 -21.87
CA ASN A 101 3.94 -25.58 -21.66
C ASN A 101 3.20 -26.12 -22.90
N HIS A 102 2.24 -25.39 -23.45
CA HIS A 102 1.52 -25.80 -24.65
C HIS A 102 2.45 -26.00 -25.86
N ILE A 103 3.45 -25.13 -26.04
CA ILE A 103 4.46 -25.28 -27.10
C ILE A 103 5.24 -26.59 -26.88
N LEU A 104 5.67 -26.87 -25.65
CA LEU A 104 6.42 -28.08 -25.33
C LEU A 104 5.59 -29.34 -25.43
N GLU A 105 4.29 -29.30 -25.12
CA GLU A 105 3.35 -30.41 -25.30
C GLU A 105 3.08 -30.70 -26.78
N SER A 106 3.08 -29.68 -27.62
CA SER A 106 2.88 -29.76 -29.07
C SER A 106 4.12 -30.22 -29.84
N LYS A 107 5.25 -30.48 -29.15
CA LYS A 107 6.49 -30.93 -29.78
C LYS A 107 6.29 -32.19 -30.62
N PRO A 108 6.95 -32.32 -31.79
CA PRO A 108 6.85 -33.49 -32.63
C PRO A 108 7.38 -34.73 -31.90
N LYS A 109 6.59 -35.82 -31.95
CA LYS A 109 6.95 -37.10 -31.30
C LYS A 109 8.14 -37.77 -31.97
N GLN A 110 8.36 -37.50 -33.26
CA GLN A 110 9.47 -38.04 -34.05
C GLN A 110 10.31 -36.88 -34.61
N VAL A 111 11.58 -36.92 -34.33
CA VAL A 111 12.54 -35.94 -34.84
C VAL A 111 13.31 -36.58 -35.97
N PRO A 112 13.54 -35.90 -37.11
CA PRO A 112 14.30 -36.45 -38.22
C PRO A 112 15.68 -36.96 -37.78
N ALA A 113 16.18 -38.01 -38.39
CA ALA A 113 17.55 -38.47 -38.15
C ALA A 113 18.51 -37.55 -38.91
N GLY A 114 19.63 -37.17 -38.28
CA GLY A 114 20.67 -36.33 -38.87
C GLY A 114 20.97 -35.06 -38.11
N PRO A 115 21.92 -34.23 -38.56
CA PRO A 115 22.41 -33.07 -37.85
C PRO A 115 21.33 -32.02 -37.57
N GLU A 116 20.33 -31.88 -38.43
CA GLU A 116 19.20 -30.96 -38.23
C GLU A 116 18.28 -31.47 -37.09
N GLY A 117 18.08 -32.77 -37.00
CA GLY A 117 17.31 -33.38 -35.90
C GLY A 117 18.01 -33.26 -34.57
N GLU A 118 19.33 -33.40 -34.50
CA GLU A 118 20.12 -33.16 -33.30
C GLU A 118 20.05 -31.69 -32.86
N ALA A 119 20.15 -30.74 -33.78
CA ALA A 119 20.02 -29.33 -33.51
C ALA A 119 18.63 -29.01 -32.94
N LEU A 120 17.57 -29.55 -33.52
CA LEU A 120 16.20 -29.37 -33.02
C LEU A 120 16.02 -29.96 -31.61
N GLN A 121 16.56 -31.17 -31.38
CA GLN A 121 16.52 -31.75 -30.03
C GLN A 121 17.24 -30.91 -28.96
N ASN A 122 18.41 -30.38 -29.30
CA ASN A 122 19.16 -29.51 -28.39
C ASN A 122 18.42 -28.20 -28.11
N TRP A 123 17.76 -27.65 -29.11
CA TRP A 123 16.92 -26.46 -28.94
C TRP A 123 15.71 -26.75 -28.06
N LEU A 124 14.99 -27.86 -28.28
CA LEU A 124 13.87 -28.28 -27.43
C LEU A 124 14.29 -28.54 -25.99
N LYS A 125 15.44 -29.19 -25.76
CA LYS A 125 16.00 -29.33 -24.39
C LYS A 125 16.31 -28.01 -23.72
N SER A 126 16.83 -27.04 -24.47
CA SER A 126 17.09 -25.71 -23.95
C SER A 126 15.79 -25.01 -23.53
N LEU A 127 14.73 -25.14 -24.34
CA LEU A 127 13.40 -24.63 -24.02
C LEU A 127 12.81 -25.28 -22.77
N GLU A 128 12.93 -26.60 -22.63
CA GLU A 128 12.50 -27.33 -21.43
C GLU A 128 13.22 -26.82 -20.16
N VAL A 129 14.53 -26.56 -20.27
CA VAL A 129 15.30 -26.01 -19.14
C VAL A 129 14.83 -24.61 -18.78
N GLN A 130 14.59 -23.74 -19.79
CA GLN A 130 14.09 -22.38 -19.55
C GLN A 130 12.68 -22.40 -18.94
N ASN A 131 11.81 -23.24 -19.44
CA ASN A 131 10.46 -23.41 -18.89
C ASN A 131 10.51 -23.88 -17.41
N ARG A 132 11.36 -24.84 -17.10
CA ARG A 132 11.56 -25.29 -15.72
C ARG A 132 12.03 -24.16 -14.81
N LYS A 133 13.03 -23.36 -15.24
CA LYS A 133 13.50 -22.21 -14.50
C LYS A 133 12.41 -21.18 -14.26
N LEU A 134 11.60 -20.89 -15.27
CA LEU A 134 10.45 -19.97 -15.17
C LEU A 134 9.48 -20.45 -14.07
N TRP A 135 9.11 -21.73 -14.06
CA TRP A 135 8.23 -22.29 -13.04
C TRP A 135 8.85 -22.33 -11.66
N ASP A 136 10.16 -22.58 -11.57
CA ASP A 136 10.88 -22.50 -10.29
C ASP A 136 10.90 -21.08 -9.73
N ASP A 137 11.07 -20.09 -10.58
CA ASP A 137 11.04 -18.68 -10.17
C ASP A 137 9.61 -18.25 -9.77
N ILE A 138 8.57 -18.66 -10.49
CA ILE A 138 7.17 -18.43 -10.09
C ILE A 138 6.89 -19.04 -8.70
N ARG A 139 7.41 -20.23 -8.41
CA ARG A 139 7.27 -20.87 -7.08
C ARG A 139 7.98 -20.09 -5.97
N LYS A 140 9.14 -19.48 -6.25
CA LYS A 140 9.84 -18.62 -5.28
C LYS A 140 9.01 -17.40 -4.87
N PHE A 141 8.14 -16.91 -5.76
CA PHE A 141 7.15 -15.88 -5.41
C PHE A 141 5.96 -16.42 -4.60
N GLY A 142 6.02 -17.69 -4.20
CA GLY A 142 4.98 -18.34 -3.38
C GLY A 142 3.74 -18.74 -4.18
N ILE A 143 3.83 -18.82 -5.51
CA ILE A 143 2.71 -19.21 -6.36
C ILE A 143 2.83 -20.68 -6.70
N HIS A 144 1.75 -21.42 -6.38
CA HIS A 144 1.67 -22.85 -6.60
C HIS A 144 0.47 -23.19 -7.47
N PRO A 145 0.64 -24.14 -8.42
CA PRO A 145 -0.50 -24.68 -9.15
C PRO A 145 -1.38 -25.47 -8.17
N TYR A 146 -2.69 -25.40 -8.36
CA TYR A 146 -3.63 -26.24 -7.66
C TYR A 146 -4.71 -26.77 -8.60
N GLU A 147 -5.21 -27.94 -8.30
CA GLU A 147 -6.29 -28.59 -9.01
C GLU A 147 -7.49 -28.71 -8.06
N ALA A 148 -8.66 -28.54 -8.62
CA ALA A 148 -9.87 -28.78 -7.86
C ALA A 148 -10.12 -30.29 -7.74
N PRO A 149 -10.29 -30.85 -6.53
CA PRO A 149 -10.50 -32.29 -6.37
C PRO A 149 -11.79 -32.75 -7.07
N VAL A 150 -11.70 -33.85 -7.84
CA VAL A 150 -12.86 -34.46 -8.45
C VAL A 150 -13.83 -34.93 -7.37
N GLY A 151 -15.11 -34.68 -7.56
CA GLY A 151 -16.14 -34.97 -6.56
C GLY A 151 -16.28 -33.94 -5.45
N ALA A 152 -15.48 -32.85 -5.44
CA ALA A 152 -15.69 -31.71 -4.53
C ALA A 152 -16.83 -30.84 -5.04
N PRO A 153 -17.52 -30.10 -4.12
CA PRO A 153 -18.57 -29.17 -4.49
C PRO A 153 -17.99 -27.99 -5.28
N TYR A 154 -18.69 -27.60 -6.34
CA TYR A 154 -18.32 -26.42 -7.12
C TYR A 154 -18.54 -25.14 -6.29
N ASN A 155 -17.52 -24.29 -6.26
CA ASN A 155 -17.59 -22.98 -5.64
C ASN A 155 -17.19 -21.90 -6.66
N PRO A 156 -18.09 -20.98 -7.06
CA PRO A 156 -17.78 -19.94 -8.05
C PRO A 156 -16.66 -18.96 -7.60
N ALA A 157 -16.42 -18.82 -6.31
CA ALA A 157 -15.33 -17.98 -5.81
C ALA A 157 -13.95 -18.62 -6.04
N LEU A 158 -13.88 -19.96 -6.01
CA LEU A 158 -12.65 -20.74 -6.10
C LEU A 158 -12.41 -21.34 -7.48
N HIS A 159 -13.47 -21.61 -8.26
CA HIS A 159 -13.43 -22.34 -9.51
C HIS A 159 -14.10 -21.57 -10.65
N GLU A 160 -13.66 -21.80 -11.87
CA GLU A 160 -14.26 -21.29 -13.10
C GLU A 160 -14.91 -22.42 -13.86
N ARG A 161 -16.24 -22.38 -14.03
CA ARG A 161 -16.97 -23.38 -14.79
C ARG A 161 -16.79 -23.11 -16.29
N VAL A 162 -16.23 -24.08 -17.02
CA VAL A 162 -16.07 -24.04 -18.49
C VAL A 162 -16.99 -24.99 -19.23
N GLY A 163 -17.63 -25.90 -18.51
CA GLY A 163 -18.59 -26.84 -19.11
C GLY A 163 -19.35 -27.60 -18.04
N SER A 164 -20.29 -28.42 -18.52
CA SER A 164 -21.03 -29.37 -17.68
C SER A 164 -21.04 -30.74 -18.34
N THR A 165 -21.15 -31.77 -17.52
CA THR A 165 -21.28 -33.15 -17.94
C THR A 165 -22.18 -33.92 -16.99
N ARG A 166 -22.83 -34.95 -17.48
CA ARG A 166 -23.63 -35.85 -16.65
C ARG A 166 -22.79 -37.08 -16.31
N ILE A 167 -22.63 -37.33 -15.04
CA ILE A 167 -21.93 -38.51 -14.52
C ILE A 167 -22.90 -39.25 -13.61
N ASP A 168 -23.19 -40.50 -13.94
CA ASP A 168 -24.07 -41.34 -13.15
C ASP A 168 -23.47 -41.60 -11.77
N GLY A 169 -24.23 -41.30 -10.72
CA GLY A 169 -23.82 -41.50 -9.32
C GLY A 169 -23.18 -40.28 -8.63
N LEU A 170 -22.96 -39.16 -9.35
CA LEU A 170 -22.53 -37.91 -8.74
C LEU A 170 -23.68 -36.91 -8.65
N PRO A 171 -23.86 -36.20 -7.49
CA PRO A 171 -24.82 -35.13 -7.38
C PRO A 171 -24.52 -33.98 -8.37
N ALA A 172 -25.54 -33.19 -8.67
CA ALA A 172 -25.34 -31.96 -9.46
C ALA A 172 -24.42 -30.95 -8.72
N LEU A 173 -23.74 -30.09 -9.48
CA LEU A 173 -22.82 -29.07 -8.99
C LEU A 173 -21.58 -29.63 -8.28
N MET A 174 -21.13 -30.81 -8.66
CA MET A 174 -19.83 -31.36 -8.24
C MET A 174 -18.80 -31.19 -9.36
N ILE A 175 -17.53 -31.14 -8.99
CA ILE A 175 -16.43 -31.08 -9.96
C ILE A 175 -16.23 -32.43 -10.58
N ALA A 176 -16.46 -32.54 -11.89
CA ALA A 176 -16.26 -33.74 -12.68
C ALA A 176 -14.80 -33.89 -13.14
N GLU A 177 -14.20 -32.78 -13.56
CA GLU A 177 -12.83 -32.74 -14.09
C GLU A 177 -12.24 -31.34 -13.99
N THR A 178 -10.94 -31.27 -13.75
CA THR A 178 -10.18 -30.00 -13.89
C THR A 178 -9.50 -29.98 -15.25
N LYS A 179 -9.95 -29.09 -16.15
CA LYS A 179 -9.37 -28.90 -17.49
C LYS A 179 -8.08 -28.11 -17.48
N GLU A 180 -8.04 -27.06 -16.71
CA GLU A 180 -6.84 -26.24 -16.52
C GLU A 180 -6.61 -25.99 -15.03
N LYS A 181 -5.34 -26.09 -14.63
CA LYS A 181 -4.94 -25.84 -13.24
C LYS A 181 -5.14 -24.38 -12.88
N GLY A 182 -5.55 -24.12 -11.66
CA GLY A 182 -5.52 -22.82 -11.06
C GLY A 182 -4.14 -22.49 -10.47
N TYR A 183 -3.94 -21.23 -10.08
CA TYR A 183 -2.72 -20.76 -9.42
C TYR A 183 -3.09 -19.92 -8.21
N ALA A 184 -2.51 -20.25 -7.07
CA ALA A 184 -2.77 -19.58 -5.81
C ALA A 184 -1.46 -19.29 -5.08
N SER A 185 -1.46 -18.25 -4.25
CA SER A 185 -0.39 -17.98 -3.30
C SER A 185 -0.43 -19.01 -2.15
N GLN A 186 0.67 -19.12 -1.41
CA GLN A 186 0.73 -19.92 -0.17
C GLN A 186 -0.30 -19.47 0.89
N GLN A 187 -0.79 -18.25 0.79
CA GLN A 187 -1.93 -17.78 1.56
C GLN A 187 -3.21 -18.25 0.86
N PRO A 188 -4.00 -19.16 1.47
CA PRO A 188 -5.16 -19.79 0.82
C PRO A 188 -6.24 -18.82 0.37
N GLU A 189 -6.18 -17.56 0.83
CA GLU A 189 -7.15 -16.51 0.48
C GLU A 189 -6.83 -15.78 -0.82
N PHE A 190 -5.64 -15.97 -1.39
CA PHE A 190 -5.23 -15.27 -2.59
C PHE A 190 -5.12 -16.20 -3.79
N ILE A 191 -6.22 -16.27 -4.56
CA ILE A 191 -6.26 -17.00 -5.84
C ILE A 191 -5.89 -16.03 -6.95
N LEU A 192 -4.80 -16.31 -7.63
CA LEU A 192 -4.35 -15.53 -8.78
C LEU A 192 -5.15 -15.91 -10.04
N ARG A 193 -5.35 -17.21 -10.24
CA ARG A 193 -6.14 -17.75 -11.34
C ARG A 193 -6.96 -18.96 -10.87
N ARG A 194 -8.26 -18.92 -11.12
CA ARG A 194 -9.15 -20.05 -10.78
C ARG A 194 -8.93 -21.21 -11.73
N PRO A 195 -8.93 -22.48 -11.25
CA PRO A 195 -8.90 -23.63 -12.12
C PRO A 195 -10.19 -23.70 -12.95
N LYS A 196 -10.04 -24.05 -14.21
CA LYS A 196 -11.18 -24.29 -15.11
C LYS A 196 -11.68 -25.70 -14.94
N VAL A 197 -12.93 -25.82 -14.54
CA VAL A 197 -13.54 -27.12 -14.19
C VAL A 197 -14.77 -27.40 -15.02
N ILE A 198 -15.01 -28.70 -15.25
CA ILE A 198 -16.28 -29.22 -15.72
C ILE A 198 -17.09 -29.68 -14.50
N VAL A 199 -18.35 -29.28 -14.46
CA VAL A 199 -19.25 -29.52 -13.32
C VAL A 199 -20.33 -30.51 -13.72
N THR A 200 -20.76 -31.35 -12.76
CA THR A 200 -21.89 -32.28 -12.98
C THR A 200 -23.22 -31.53 -13.04
N GLU A 201 -24.09 -31.97 -13.95
CA GLU A 201 -25.50 -31.54 -14.05
C GLU A 201 -26.44 -32.43 -13.27
#